data_3aa299f9c72ad379553712c9459e706f
#
_entry.id   3aa299f9c72ad379553712c9459e706f
#
_cell.length_a   1.000
_cell.length_b   1.000
_cell.length_c   1.000
_cell.angle_alpha   90.00
_cell.angle_beta   90.00
_cell.angle_gamma   90.00
#
_symmetry.space_group_name_H-M   'P 1'
#
loop_
_entity.id
_entity.type
_entity.pdbx_description
1 polymer ?
#
loop_
_entity_poly.entity_id
_entity_poly.type
_entity_poly.pdbx_seq_one_letter_code
_entity_poly.pdbx_strand_id
1 'polypeptide(L)'
;MDIIENLLVIGNGFDLDLGLPTKFSDFAKSEYWPKANKIDDTIIFPTRTAHGGFNAIPPIYPTVLLEHYLEDKLYKELWFDLEKCLLDYASPNVSKEIVDPSQEDESDIKKNIAYYDMVRDALGQYIADVQNSHPINSNSVAGKTLQTIIKNGFFRHICSFNYTNLNRIAKQLGVSKEINYYHIHGSVADNNNSIILGVHEAELREGYDRFRKTQSEHYTFHNLYAELDNASEIVFFGLSFGEIDYSYFKLFFKNLVSSLHYAEAEKDKKRITIFTKDNNSRYAVLSSLRKMGIDVQRLYAQSIFQIICTADGLDGNVFCDFCKRLNENGFKRFGSKKEQ
;
A
#
# COMPACT_ATOMS: atom_id res chain seq x y z
N MET A 1 25.14 -24.05 5.67
CA MET A 1 23.89 -24.23 4.94
C MET A 1 23.21 -22.86 4.91
N ASP A 2 23.29 -22.21 3.76
CA ASP A 2 22.73 -20.87 3.61
C ASP A 2 21.23 -20.90 3.85
N ILE A 3 20.76 -20.05 4.75
CA ILE A 3 19.34 -19.94 5.07
C ILE A 3 18.71 -19.22 3.89
N ILE A 4 18.06 -19.95 2.99
CA ILE A 4 17.30 -19.35 1.90
C ILE A 4 16.14 -18.58 2.54
N GLU A 5 16.24 -17.28 2.55
CA GLU A 5 15.17 -16.41 3.00
C GLU A 5 14.21 -16.16 1.84
N ASN A 6 12.91 -16.31 2.10
CA ASN A 6 11.85 -16.08 1.13
C ASN A 6 10.91 -15.02 1.69
N LEU A 7 10.51 -14.09 0.84
CA LEU A 7 9.77 -12.90 1.20
C LEU A 7 8.46 -12.82 0.42
N LEU A 8 7.35 -12.63 1.12
CA LEU A 8 6.07 -12.22 0.55
C LEU A 8 5.84 -10.74 0.84
N VAL A 9 5.57 -9.96 -0.21
CA VAL A 9 5.22 -8.55 -0.10
C VAL A 9 3.80 -8.36 -0.64
N ILE A 10 2.91 -7.84 0.20
CA ILE A 10 1.48 -7.72 -0.07
C ILE A 10 1.11 -6.25 -0.26
N GLY A 11 0.36 -5.97 -1.32
CA GLY A 11 -0.29 -4.68 -1.56
C GLY A 11 -1.80 -4.84 -1.75
N ASN A 12 -2.51 -3.74 -1.99
CA ASN A 12 -3.97 -3.68 -1.97
C ASN A 12 -4.68 -4.67 -2.90
N GLY A 13 -4.06 -5.06 -4.01
CA GLY A 13 -4.62 -6.08 -4.91
C GLY A 13 -4.81 -7.45 -4.25
N PHE A 14 -4.12 -7.73 -3.14
CA PHE A 14 -4.32 -8.93 -2.33
C PHE A 14 -5.69 -8.90 -1.63
N ASP A 15 -6.00 -7.79 -0.97
CA ASP A 15 -7.29 -7.60 -0.29
C ASP A 15 -8.45 -7.63 -1.29
N LEU A 16 -8.27 -6.99 -2.45
CA LEU A 16 -9.27 -6.97 -3.52
C LEU A 16 -9.53 -8.38 -4.08
N ASP A 17 -8.51 -9.22 -4.21
CA ASP A 17 -8.67 -10.61 -4.66
C ASP A 17 -9.36 -11.48 -3.60
N LEU A 18 -9.18 -11.15 -2.31
CA LEU A 18 -9.94 -11.73 -1.21
C LEU A 18 -11.41 -11.28 -1.18
N GLY A 19 -11.79 -10.29 -1.98
CA GLY A 19 -13.14 -9.71 -2.03
C GLY A 19 -13.37 -8.56 -1.06
N LEU A 20 -12.33 -8.03 -0.42
CA LEU A 20 -12.45 -6.88 0.49
C LEU A 20 -12.46 -5.57 -0.31
N PRO A 21 -13.45 -4.67 -0.11
CA PRO A 21 -13.52 -3.37 -0.80
C PRO A 21 -12.59 -2.35 -0.14
N THR A 22 -11.28 -2.49 -0.34
CA THR A 22 -10.25 -1.68 0.31
C THR A 22 -9.63 -0.61 -0.60
N LYS A 23 -10.25 -0.29 -1.74
CA LYS A 23 -9.78 0.82 -2.58
C LYS A 23 -10.07 2.15 -1.90
N PHE A 24 -9.20 3.13 -2.09
CA PHE A 24 -9.48 4.51 -1.66
C PHE A 24 -10.77 5.06 -2.29
N SER A 25 -11.11 4.65 -3.51
CA SER A 25 -12.39 5.03 -4.16
C SER A 25 -13.61 4.39 -3.50
N ASP A 26 -13.47 3.21 -2.88
CA ASP A 26 -14.57 2.57 -2.14
C ASP A 26 -14.77 3.31 -0.80
N PHE A 27 -13.69 3.63 -0.09
CA PHE A 27 -13.70 4.47 1.09
C PHE A 27 -14.32 5.84 0.82
N ALA A 28 -13.90 6.54 -0.23
CA ALA A 28 -14.40 7.87 -0.56
C ALA A 28 -15.89 7.91 -0.93
N LYS A 29 -16.47 6.77 -1.34
CA LYS A 29 -17.91 6.62 -1.61
C LYS A 29 -18.72 6.10 -0.42
N SER A 30 -18.05 5.74 0.67
CA SER A 30 -18.68 5.22 1.87
C SER A 30 -19.23 6.33 2.77
N GLU A 31 -20.06 5.94 3.75
CA GLU A 31 -20.54 6.85 4.80
C GLU A 31 -19.43 7.33 5.75
N TYR A 32 -18.27 6.68 5.71
CA TYR A 32 -17.09 7.04 6.49
C TYR A 32 -16.36 8.26 5.94
N TRP A 33 -16.56 8.61 4.64
CA TRP A 33 -15.88 9.77 4.07
C TRP A 33 -16.23 11.04 4.83
N PRO A 34 -15.27 11.70 5.47
CA PRO A 34 -15.55 12.85 6.33
C PRO A 34 -15.99 14.07 5.52
N LYS A 35 -16.79 14.92 6.16
CA LYS A 35 -17.16 16.23 5.64
C LYS A 35 -16.62 17.31 6.57
N ALA A 36 -16.05 18.35 6.00
CA ALA A 36 -15.42 19.44 6.76
C ALA A 36 -16.38 20.19 7.69
N ASN A 37 -17.69 20.15 7.43
CA ASN A 37 -18.70 20.73 8.32
C ASN A 37 -18.76 20.09 9.71
N LYS A 38 -18.06 18.99 9.93
CA LYS A 38 -17.87 18.34 11.24
C LYS A 38 -16.62 18.84 11.98
N ILE A 39 -15.81 19.71 11.36
CA ILE A 39 -14.68 20.36 12.05
C ILE A 39 -15.30 21.36 13.01
N ASP A 40 -15.04 21.17 14.31
CA ASP A 40 -15.62 21.96 15.39
C ASP A 40 -15.31 23.44 15.19
N ASP A 41 -16.36 24.30 15.20
CA ASP A 41 -16.26 25.76 15.03
C ASP A 41 -15.35 26.45 16.07
N THR A 42 -14.96 25.77 17.12
CA THR A 42 -13.99 26.27 18.13
C THR A 42 -12.60 26.54 17.53
N ILE A 43 -12.27 25.99 16.36
CA ILE A 43 -11.02 26.24 15.65
C ILE A 43 -11.13 27.48 14.74
N ILE A 44 -12.33 28.01 14.55
CA ILE A 44 -12.59 29.19 13.71
C ILE A 44 -12.46 30.45 14.57
N PHE A 45 -11.36 31.18 14.39
CA PHE A 45 -11.20 32.47 15.03
C PHE A 45 -12.24 33.47 14.48
N PRO A 46 -12.96 34.21 15.37
CA PRO A 46 -13.90 35.21 14.91
C PRO A 46 -13.15 36.32 14.15
N THR A 47 -13.45 36.49 12.86
CA THR A 47 -12.99 37.62 12.09
C THR A 47 -13.63 38.89 12.67
N ARG A 48 -12.84 39.73 13.36
CA ARG A 48 -13.24 41.07 13.78
C ARG A 48 -13.44 41.93 12.56
N THR A 49 -14.69 42.31 12.29
CA THR A 49 -14.92 43.41 11.33
C THR A 49 -14.47 44.71 11.96
N ALA A 50 -13.83 45.57 11.18
CA ALA A 50 -13.27 46.85 11.60
C ALA A 50 -14.29 47.85 12.19
N HIS A 51 -15.55 47.52 12.27
CA HIS A 51 -16.65 48.40 12.66
C HIS A 51 -17.60 47.87 13.73
N GLY A 52 -17.20 46.94 14.55
CA GLY A 52 -17.89 46.59 15.80
C GLY A 52 -19.34 46.10 15.70
N GLY A 53 -19.83 45.73 14.53
CA GLY A 53 -21.19 45.25 14.30
C GLY A 53 -21.20 43.74 14.09
N PHE A 54 -21.96 43.01 14.89
CA PHE A 54 -22.28 41.62 14.61
C PHE A 54 -23.41 41.55 13.57
N ASN A 55 -23.06 41.42 12.30
CA ASN A 55 -24.01 40.95 11.32
C ASN A 55 -23.99 39.41 11.43
N ALA A 56 -25.14 38.81 11.72
CA ALA A 56 -25.33 37.36 11.55
C ALA A 56 -25.28 37.07 10.03
N ILE A 57 -24.05 36.93 9.53
CA ILE A 57 -23.83 36.28 8.24
C ILE A 57 -24.21 34.83 8.46
N PRO A 58 -25.07 34.23 7.58
CA PRO A 58 -25.34 32.79 7.65
C PRO A 58 -23.98 32.08 7.71
N PRO A 59 -23.84 31.01 8.48
CA PRO A 59 -22.57 30.32 8.63
C PRO A 59 -22.07 29.96 7.24
N ILE A 60 -21.13 30.73 6.72
CA ILE A 60 -20.33 30.30 5.57
C ILE A 60 -19.51 29.18 6.17
N TYR A 61 -19.92 27.93 5.89
CA TYR A 61 -19.14 26.77 6.27
C TYR A 61 -17.72 26.99 5.77
N PRO A 62 -16.70 26.91 6.66
CA PRO A 62 -15.36 27.18 6.23
C PRO A 62 -14.99 26.19 5.13
N THR A 63 -14.69 26.71 3.98
CA THR A 63 -14.24 25.94 2.84
C THR A 63 -12.88 25.36 3.17
N VAL A 64 -12.80 24.06 3.36
CA VAL A 64 -11.51 23.40 3.53
C VAL A 64 -10.97 23.08 2.14
N LEU A 65 -9.89 23.71 1.76
CA LEU A 65 -9.33 23.60 0.41
C LEU A 65 -8.92 22.17 0.07
N LEU A 66 -8.38 21.43 1.04
CA LEU A 66 -8.04 20.03 0.84
C LEU A 66 -9.28 19.15 0.57
N GLU A 67 -10.41 19.39 1.26
CA GLU A 67 -11.66 18.67 0.98
C GLU A 67 -12.08 18.86 -0.48
N HIS A 68 -12.16 20.10 -0.94
CA HIS A 68 -12.52 20.41 -2.32
C HIS A 68 -11.58 19.78 -3.33
N TYR A 69 -10.28 19.82 -3.05
CA TYR A 69 -9.29 19.21 -3.92
C TYR A 69 -9.51 17.69 -4.04
N LEU A 70 -9.70 17.00 -2.91
CA LEU A 70 -9.90 15.55 -2.90
C LEU A 70 -11.22 15.15 -3.55
N GLU A 71 -12.31 15.92 -3.36
CA GLU A 71 -13.60 15.68 -4.02
C GLU A 71 -13.51 15.90 -5.53
N ASP A 72 -12.82 16.94 -5.98
CA ASP A 72 -12.59 17.20 -7.41
C ASP A 72 -11.81 16.06 -8.07
N LYS A 73 -10.76 15.57 -7.42
CA LYS A 73 -9.96 14.42 -7.87
C LYS A 73 -10.80 13.14 -7.92
N LEU A 74 -11.59 12.86 -6.89
CA LEU A 74 -12.48 11.72 -6.85
C LEU A 74 -13.49 11.72 -8.00
N TYR A 75 -14.00 12.90 -8.36
CA TYR A 75 -14.95 13.06 -9.46
C TYR A 75 -14.31 12.91 -10.85
N LYS A 76 -13.09 13.43 -11.03
CA LYS A 76 -12.43 13.50 -12.34
C LYS A 76 -11.60 12.28 -12.68
N GLU A 77 -11.03 11.59 -11.69
CA GLU A 77 -10.09 10.50 -11.92
C GLU A 77 -10.79 9.13 -11.95
N LEU A 78 -10.48 8.33 -12.97
CA LEU A 78 -10.92 6.93 -13.05
C LEU A 78 -10.31 6.04 -11.95
N TRP A 79 -9.14 6.43 -11.45
CA TRP A 79 -8.42 5.77 -10.39
C TRP A 79 -8.03 6.79 -9.32
N PHE A 80 -8.78 6.81 -8.23
CA PHE A 80 -8.52 7.68 -7.09
C PHE A 80 -7.46 7.07 -6.18
N ASP A 81 -6.31 7.75 -6.07
CA ASP A 81 -5.21 7.42 -5.17
C ASP A 81 -5.05 8.55 -4.15
N LEU A 82 -5.50 8.31 -2.92
CA LEU A 82 -5.52 9.30 -1.85
C LEU A 82 -4.11 9.80 -1.49
N GLU A 83 -3.13 8.90 -1.40
CA GLU A 83 -1.75 9.29 -1.05
C GLU A 83 -1.12 10.15 -2.13
N LYS A 84 -1.38 9.80 -3.41
CA LYS A 84 -0.94 10.63 -4.53
C LYS A 84 -1.60 12.00 -4.51
N CYS A 85 -2.90 12.06 -4.23
CA CYS A 85 -3.61 13.34 -4.11
C CYS A 85 -3.05 14.21 -2.97
N LEU A 86 -2.69 13.62 -1.83
CA LEU A 86 -2.04 14.34 -0.73
C LEU A 86 -0.66 14.88 -1.14
N LEU A 87 0.13 14.08 -1.86
CA LEU A 87 1.41 14.51 -2.41
C LEU A 87 1.24 15.67 -3.38
N ASP A 88 0.35 15.52 -4.36
CA ASP A 88 0.11 16.54 -5.41
C ASP A 88 -0.40 17.85 -4.78
N TYR A 89 -1.29 17.77 -3.78
CA TYR A 89 -1.81 18.94 -3.07
C TYR A 89 -0.72 19.67 -2.29
N ALA A 90 0.10 18.96 -1.56
CA ALA A 90 1.14 19.55 -0.71
C ALA A 90 2.45 19.85 -1.47
N SER A 91 2.55 19.50 -2.75
CA SER A 91 3.74 19.76 -3.57
C SER A 91 3.98 21.27 -3.77
N PRO A 92 5.25 21.74 -3.79
CA PRO A 92 5.57 23.11 -4.20
C PRO A 92 5.08 23.46 -5.61
N ASN A 93 4.90 22.44 -6.46
CA ASN A 93 4.48 22.59 -7.86
C ASN A 93 2.99 22.28 -8.07
N VAL A 94 2.16 22.41 -7.03
CA VAL A 94 0.71 22.19 -7.16
C VAL A 94 0.12 23.10 -8.25
N SER A 95 -0.84 22.58 -9.01
CA SER A 95 -1.51 23.35 -10.07
C SER A 95 -2.30 24.52 -9.47
N LYS A 96 -1.97 25.74 -9.89
CA LYS A 96 -2.65 26.96 -9.45
C LYS A 96 -4.13 27.05 -9.89
N GLU A 97 -4.56 26.21 -10.82
CA GLU A 97 -5.96 26.15 -11.24
C GLU A 97 -6.86 25.56 -10.16
N ILE A 98 -6.30 24.74 -9.27
CA ILE A 98 -7.03 24.03 -8.22
C ILE A 98 -6.80 24.69 -6.86
N VAL A 99 -5.55 25.00 -6.54
CA VAL A 99 -5.13 25.68 -5.31
C VAL A 99 -4.06 26.70 -5.68
N ASP A 100 -4.28 27.96 -5.32
CA ASP A 100 -3.22 28.96 -5.38
C ASP A 100 -2.50 29.00 -4.02
N PRO A 101 -1.30 28.43 -3.89
CA PRO A 101 -0.58 28.40 -2.63
C PRO A 101 -0.27 29.76 -2.05
N SER A 102 -0.25 30.81 -2.92
CA SER A 102 0.01 32.19 -2.49
C SER A 102 -1.17 32.85 -1.76
N GLN A 103 -2.35 32.22 -1.84
CA GLN A 103 -3.57 32.68 -1.17
C GLN A 103 -3.90 31.88 0.09
N GLU A 104 -3.20 30.78 0.34
CA GLU A 104 -3.36 29.97 1.55
C GLU A 104 -2.70 30.68 2.74
N ASP A 105 -3.48 30.95 3.77
CA ASP A 105 -2.96 31.48 5.02
C ASP A 105 -2.72 30.37 6.07
N GLU A 106 -2.14 30.73 7.20
CA GLU A 106 -1.86 29.78 8.29
C GLU A 106 -3.14 29.12 8.84
N SER A 107 -4.30 29.81 8.79
CA SER A 107 -5.58 29.25 9.20
C SER A 107 -6.05 28.15 8.22
N ASP A 108 -5.86 28.36 6.93
CA ASP A 108 -6.22 27.38 5.90
C ASP A 108 -5.36 26.13 6.00
N ILE A 109 -4.06 26.31 6.23
CA ILE A 109 -3.14 25.16 6.47
C ILE A 109 -3.59 24.36 7.69
N LYS A 110 -3.95 25.01 8.80
CA LYS A 110 -4.45 24.33 10.01
C LYS A 110 -5.73 23.55 9.76
N LYS A 111 -6.68 24.12 9.00
CA LYS A 111 -7.92 23.41 8.60
C LYS A 111 -7.65 22.22 7.71
N ASN A 112 -6.74 22.35 6.75
CA ASN A 112 -6.34 21.25 5.87
C ASN A 112 -5.68 20.10 6.64
N ILE A 113 -4.84 20.41 7.62
CA ILE A 113 -4.22 19.40 8.50
C ILE A 113 -5.28 18.71 9.38
N ALA A 114 -6.21 19.48 9.96
CA ALA A 114 -7.31 18.90 10.73
C ALA A 114 -8.18 17.98 9.87
N TYR A 115 -8.48 18.37 8.64
CA TYR A 115 -9.23 17.54 7.71
C TYR A 115 -8.46 16.28 7.30
N TYR A 116 -7.16 16.38 7.05
CA TYR A 116 -6.31 15.22 6.81
C TYR A 116 -6.37 14.21 7.97
N ASP A 117 -6.26 14.68 9.22
CA ASP A 117 -6.36 13.80 10.38
C ASP A 117 -7.74 13.12 10.46
N MET A 118 -8.83 13.84 10.13
CA MET A 118 -10.17 13.26 10.01
C MET A 118 -10.25 12.17 8.92
N VAL A 119 -9.65 12.42 7.75
CA VAL A 119 -9.61 11.44 6.65
C VAL A 119 -8.83 10.18 7.06
N ARG A 120 -7.69 10.34 7.71
CA ARG A 120 -6.88 9.23 8.23
C ARG A 120 -7.67 8.39 9.23
N ASP A 121 -8.29 9.02 10.20
CA ASP A 121 -9.03 8.32 11.27
C ASP A 121 -10.29 7.64 10.72
N ALA A 122 -10.99 8.29 9.79
CA ALA A 122 -12.14 7.71 9.09
C ALA A 122 -11.75 6.52 8.20
N LEU A 123 -10.59 6.60 7.52
CA LEU A 123 -10.05 5.46 6.77
C LEU A 123 -9.79 4.26 7.69
N GLY A 124 -9.23 4.50 8.88
CA GLY A 124 -9.03 3.43 9.86
C GLY A 124 -10.33 2.77 10.29
N GLN A 125 -11.37 3.55 10.56
CA GLN A 125 -12.70 3.04 10.91
C GLN A 125 -13.31 2.24 9.74
N TYR A 126 -13.23 2.77 8.53
CA TYR A 126 -13.70 2.08 7.31
C TYR A 126 -13.01 0.73 7.12
N ILE A 127 -11.69 0.67 7.17
CA ILE A 127 -10.93 -0.59 7.00
C ILE A 127 -11.24 -1.57 8.13
N ALA A 128 -11.40 -1.10 9.36
CA ALA A 128 -11.80 -1.93 10.48
C ALA A 128 -13.20 -2.56 10.27
N ASP A 129 -14.16 -1.78 9.77
CA ASP A 129 -15.49 -2.27 9.46
C ASP A 129 -15.46 -3.26 8.29
N VAL A 130 -14.79 -2.94 7.18
CA VAL A 130 -14.61 -3.83 6.04
C VAL A 130 -14.06 -5.19 6.48
N GLN A 131 -12.99 -5.19 7.24
CA GLN A 131 -12.33 -6.41 7.72
C GLN A 131 -13.21 -7.23 8.69
N ASN A 132 -14.16 -6.59 9.39
CA ASN A 132 -15.05 -7.22 10.36
C ASN A 132 -16.33 -7.75 9.73
N SER A 133 -16.88 -7.04 8.75
CA SER A 133 -18.21 -7.29 8.21
C SER A 133 -18.19 -8.04 6.87
N HIS A 134 -17.11 -7.92 6.07
CA HIS A 134 -17.05 -8.56 4.76
C HIS A 134 -16.47 -9.98 4.83
N PRO A 135 -17.13 -10.97 4.23
CA PRO A 135 -16.62 -12.32 4.14
C PRO A 135 -15.41 -12.39 3.20
N ILE A 136 -14.40 -13.15 3.61
CA ILE A 136 -13.20 -13.38 2.78
C ILE A 136 -13.42 -14.55 1.83
N ASN A 137 -13.08 -14.36 0.56
CA ASN A 137 -13.06 -15.44 -0.42
C ASN A 137 -11.81 -16.33 -0.23
N SER A 138 -11.96 -17.39 0.56
CA SER A 138 -10.87 -18.37 0.80
C SER A 138 -10.47 -19.17 -0.45
N ASN A 139 -11.30 -19.14 -1.51
CA ASN A 139 -11.01 -19.79 -2.79
C ASN A 139 -10.44 -18.84 -3.83
N SER A 140 -10.09 -17.61 -3.45
CA SER A 140 -9.35 -16.71 -4.32
C SER A 140 -7.89 -17.14 -4.48
N VAL A 141 -7.20 -16.60 -5.48
CA VAL A 141 -5.76 -16.83 -5.68
C VAL A 141 -4.96 -16.30 -4.49
N ALA A 142 -5.33 -15.14 -3.92
CA ALA A 142 -4.72 -14.59 -2.72
C ALA A 142 -4.89 -15.52 -1.52
N GLY A 143 -6.12 -16.00 -1.27
CA GLY A 143 -6.40 -16.92 -0.18
C GLY A 143 -5.60 -18.22 -0.29
N LYS A 144 -5.56 -18.83 -1.47
CA LYS A 144 -4.78 -20.06 -1.71
C LYS A 144 -3.28 -19.83 -1.64
N THR A 145 -2.80 -18.70 -2.13
CA THR A 145 -1.37 -18.32 -2.03
C THR A 145 -0.96 -18.23 -0.56
N LEU A 146 -1.70 -17.46 0.25
CA LEU A 146 -1.37 -17.28 1.66
C LEU A 146 -1.45 -18.62 2.43
N GLN A 147 -2.52 -19.41 2.24
CA GLN A 147 -2.65 -20.74 2.84
C GLN A 147 -1.48 -21.65 2.48
N THR A 148 -1.08 -21.67 1.20
CA THR A 148 0.04 -22.52 0.73
C THR A 148 1.36 -22.08 1.33
N ILE A 149 1.65 -20.78 1.33
CA ILE A 149 2.88 -20.19 1.89
C ILE A 149 3.00 -20.53 3.38
N ILE A 150 1.94 -20.31 4.15
CA ILE A 150 1.95 -20.53 5.59
C ILE A 150 2.04 -22.00 5.93
N LYS A 151 1.24 -22.85 5.27
CA LYS A 151 1.24 -24.30 5.50
C LYS A 151 2.63 -24.91 5.29
N ASN A 152 3.33 -24.48 4.26
CA ASN A 152 4.64 -25.03 3.92
C ASN A 152 5.79 -24.43 4.75
N GLY A 153 5.54 -23.31 5.46
CA GLY A 153 6.56 -22.62 6.26
C GLY A 153 7.78 -22.18 5.46
N PHE A 154 7.59 -21.98 4.14
CA PHE A 154 8.66 -21.65 3.22
C PHE A 154 9.04 -20.17 3.29
N PHE A 155 8.06 -19.29 3.50
CA PHE A 155 8.27 -17.87 3.68
C PHE A 155 8.41 -17.54 5.16
N ARG A 156 9.49 -16.86 5.52
CA ARG A 156 9.77 -16.45 6.89
C ARG A 156 9.28 -15.06 7.21
N HIS A 157 9.26 -14.21 6.20
CA HIS A 157 8.90 -12.81 6.32
C HIS A 157 7.73 -12.48 5.40
N ILE A 158 6.75 -11.77 5.93
CA ILE A 158 5.64 -11.22 5.17
C ILE A 158 5.57 -9.73 5.48
N CYS A 159 5.74 -8.89 4.45
CA CYS A 159 5.60 -7.46 4.53
C CYS A 159 4.29 -7.03 3.87
N SER A 160 3.45 -6.30 4.58
CA SER A 160 2.17 -5.80 4.07
C SER A 160 2.19 -4.28 3.97
N PHE A 161 1.79 -3.77 2.82
CA PHE A 161 1.48 -2.35 2.58
C PHE A 161 0.01 -2.04 2.87
N ASN A 162 -0.81 -3.08 3.11
CA ASN A 162 -2.24 -2.92 3.38
C ASN A 162 -2.48 -2.54 4.82
N TYR A 163 -3.56 -1.80 5.05
CA TYR A 163 -4.03 -1.42 6.38
C TYR A 163 -4.80 -2.52 7.10
N THR A 164 -5.25 -3.55 6.39
CA THR A 164 -5.94 -4.72 6.97
C THR A 164 -5.01 -5.53 7.88
N ASN A 165 -5.54 -6.06 8.97
CA ASN A 165 -4.77 -6.90 9.89
C ASN A 165 -4.57 -8.31 9.29
N LEU A 166 -3.35 -8.59 8.87
CA LEU A 166 -3.00 -9.83 8.19
C LEU A 166 -3.16 -11.08 9.09
N ASN A 167 -2.93 -10.95 10.40
CA ASN A 167 -3.17 -12.03 11.36
C ASN A 167 -4.65 -12.44 11.40
N ARG A 168 -5.55 -11.45 11.32
CA ARG A 168 -6.98 -11.69 11.28
C ARG A 168 -7.39 -12.37 9.98
N ILE A 169 -6.89 -11.90 8.85
CA ILE A 169 -7.08 -12.54 7.53
C ILE A 169 -6.60 -14.00 7.57
N ALA A 170 -5.40 -14.25 8.04
CA ALA A 170 -4.84 -15.59 8.15
C ALA A 170 -5.73 -16.51 9.01
N LYS A 171 -6.21 -16.01 10.16
CA LYS A 171 -7.12 -16.74 11.03
C LYS A 171 -8.44 -17.09 10.34
N GLN A 172 -9.04 -16.15 9.60
CA GLN A 172 -10.26 -16.40 8.81
C GLN A 172 -10.03 -17.42 7.68
N LEU A 173 -8.82 -17.48 7.13
CA LEU A 173 -8.42 -18.49 6.15
C LEU A 173 -8.09 -19.85 6.78
N GLY A 174 -8.32 -20.04 8.09
CA GLY A 174 -8.05 -21.29 8.80
C GLY A 174 -6.57 -21.56 9.04
N VAL A 175 -5.75 -20.53 9.03
CA VAL A 175 -4.31 -20.65 9.26
C VAL A 175 -4.01 -20.31 10.72
N SER A 176 -3.54 -21.31 11.49
CA SER A 176 -3.27 -21.18 12.93
C SER A 176 -1.79 -20.98 13.28
N LYS A 177 -0.89 -21.01 12.28
CA LYS A 177 0.54 -20.88 12.52
C LYS A 177 0.92 -19.41 12.66
N GLU A 178 1.60 -19.07 13.75
CA GLU A 178 2.20 -17.76 13.91
C GLU A 178 3.27 -17.49 12.85
N ILE A 179 3.16 -16.35 12.19
CA ILE A 179 4.11 -15.86 11.20
C ILE A 179 4.47 -14.44 11.60
N ASN A 180 5.71 -14.08 11.34
CA ASN A 180 6.14 -12.69 11.48
C ASN A 180 5.55 -11.86 10.34
N TYR A 181 4.53 -11.07 10.67
CA TYR A 181 3.97 -10.09 9.77
C TYR A 181 4.54 -8.72 10.10
N TYR A 182 4.87 -7.98 9.07
CA TYR A 182 5.26 -6.60 9.21
C TYR A 182 4.36 -5.71 8.36
N HIS A 183 3.73 -4.71 8.99
CA HIS A 183 2.89 -3.74 8.30
C HIS A 183 3.68 -2.46 8.07
N ILE A 184 4.03 -2.17 6.81
CA ILE A 184 4.83 -1.00 6.40
C ILE A 184 4.10 0.31 6.69
N HIS A 185 2.78 0.32 6.44
CA HIS A 185 1.92 1.49 6.62
C HIS A 185 1.01 1.38 7.86
N GLY A 186 1.42 0.58 8.85
CA GLY A 186 0.57 0.29 10.00
C GLY A 186 -0.62 -0.58 9.63
N SER A 187 -1.51 -0.81 10.60
CA SER A 187 -2.73 -1.61 10.35
C SER A 187 -3.83 -1.26 11.34
N VAL A 188 -5.06 -1.69 11.02
CA VAL A 188 -6.15 -1.68 11.99
C VAL A 188 -6.06 -2.92 12.85
N ALA A 189 -5.77 -2.76 14.13
CA ALA A 189 -5.86 -3.81 15.14
C ALA A 189 -7.22 -3.75 15.85
N ASP A 190 -7.59 -4.81 16.58
CA ASP A 190 -8.91 -4.92 17.22
C ASP A 190 -9.27 -3.72 18.14
N ASN A 191 -8.28 -3.05 18.72
CA ASN A 191 -8.47 -1.93 19.64
C ASN A 191 -7.56 -0.72 19.38
N ASN A 192 -6.81 -0.72 18.29
CA ASN A 192 -5.87 0.37 18.00
C ASN A 192 -5.77 0.61 16.50
N ASN A 193 -6.02 1.84 16.09
CA ASN A 193 -5.81 2.30 14.73
C ASN A 193 -4.40 2.87 14.62
N SER A 194 -3.49 2.13 13.98
CA SER A 194 -2.11 2.55 13.75
C SER A 194 -1.82 2.83 12.28
N ILE A 195 -2.83 3.26 11.51
CA ILE A 195 -2.67 3.59 10.10
C ILE A 195 -1.67 4.73 9.93
N ILE A 196 -0.75 4.55 9.00
CA ILE A 196 0.23 5.54 8.57
C ILE A 196 -0.14 5.95 7.14
N LEU A 197 -1.08 6.88 7.03
CA LEU A 197 -1.46 7.50 5.76
C LEU A 197 -0.46 8.62 5.43
N GLY A 198 -0.19 8.82 4.15
CA GLY A 198 0.59 9.97 3.70
C GLY A 198 1.63 9.64 2.65
N VAL A 199 2.63 10.50 2.56
CA VAL A 199 3.68 10.40 1.56
C VAL A 199 5.01 10.00 2.20
N HIS A 200 5.85 9.34 1.44
CA HIS A 200 7.23 9.08 1.83
C HIS A 200 8.07 10.34 1.68
N GLU A 201 9.39 10.24 1.70
CA GLU A 201 10.29 11.38 1.51
C GLU A 201 10.01 12.10 0.19
N ALA A 202 9.37 13.27 0.28
CA ALA A 202 9.02 14.13 -0.83
C ALA A 202 9.20 15.61 -0.42
N GLU A 203 9.40 16.47 -1.38
CA GLU A 203 9.39 17.92 -1.14
C GLU A 203 7.95 18.39 -0.98
N LEU A 204 7.63 18.94 0.20
CA LEU A 204 6.32 19.47 0.54
C LEU A 204 6.42 20.95 0.85
N ARG A 205 5.33 21.70 0.62
CA ARG A 205 5.19 23.08 1.04
C ARG A 205 5.28 23.21 2.55
N GLU A 206 5.73 24.34 3.03
CA GLU A 206 5.78 24.65 4.47
C GLU A 206 4.39 24.48 5.12
N GLY A 207 4.37 23.89 6.30
CA GLY A 207 3.16 23.58 7.06
C GLY A 207 2.54 22.21 6.76
N TYR A 208 2.94 21.50 5.67
CA TYR A 208 2.39 20.19 5.31
C TYR A 208 3.24 18.98 5.71
N ASP A 209 4.24 19.16 6.58
CA ASP A 209 5.09 18.05 7.06
C ASP A 209 4.28 16.92 7.72
N ARG A 210 3.10 17.24 8.27
CA ARG A 210 2.18 16.25 8.84
C ARG A 210 1.76 15.16 7.85
N PHE A 211 1.81 15.44 6.53
CA PHE A 211 1.52 14.45 5.50
C PHE A 211 2.64 13.44 5.29
N ARG A 212 3.83 13.64 5.88
CA ARG A 212 4.92 12.67 5.80
C ARG A 212 4.63 11.45 6.66
N LYS A 213 4.78 10.26 6.12
CA LYS A 213 4.65 9.00 6.88
C LYS A 213 5.58 8.96 8.10
N THR A 214 6.79 9.55 7.96
CA THR A 214 7.79 9.63 9.04
C THR A 214 7.37 10.53 10.22
N GLN A 215 6.36 11.36 10.05
CA GLN A 215 5.79 12.19 11.13
C GLN A 215 4.67 11.48 11.92
N SER A 216 4.27 10.27 11.51
CA SER A 216 3.31 9.48 12.27
C SER A 216 3.97 8.93 13.54
N GLU A 217 3.27 9.00 14.67
CA GLU A 217 3.69 8.38 15.94
C GLU A 217 3.82 6.85 15.86
N HIS A 218 3.16 6.25 14.87
CA HIS A 218 3.20 4.81 14.62
C HIS A 218 4.28 4.39 13.63
N TYR A 219 5.03 5.37 13.08
CA TYR A 219 6.06 5.06 12.11
C TYR A 219 7.23 4.34 12.77
N THR A 220 7.57 3.18 12.21
CA THR A 220 8.78 2.43 12.57
C THR A 220 9.57 2.13 11.31
N PHE A 221 10.88 2.37 11.39
CA PHE A 221 11.74 2.04 10.26
C PHE A 221 11.80 0.53 10.06
N HIS A 222 11.52 0.08 8.85
CA HIS A 222 11.69 -1.31 8.42
C HIS A 222 12.63 -1.39 7.22
N ASN A 223 13.66 -2.22 7.34
CA ASN A 223 14.66 -2.37 6.28
C ASN A 223 14.21 -3.38 5.22
N LEU A 224 13.13 -3.06 4.50
CA LEU A 224 12.61 -3.89 3.42
C LEU A 224 13.66 -4.16 2.33
N TYR A 225 14.55 -3.19 2.06
CA TYR A 225 15.62 -3.38 1.09
C TYR A 225 16.53 -4.57 1.46
N ALA A 226 16.93 -4.67 2.72
CA ALA A 226 17.77 -5.79 3.17
C ALA A 226 17.05 -7.14 3.05
N GLU A 227 15.75 -7.19 3.32
CA GLU A 227 14.95 -8.41 3.13
C GLU A 227 14.85 -8.79 1.65
N LEU A 228 14.57 -7.83 0.76
CA LEU A 228 14.55 -8.04 -0.68
C LEU A 228 15.91 -8.51 -1.23
N ASP A 229 16.98 -7.92 -0.71
CA ASP A 229 18.35 -8.26 -1.15
C ASP A 229 18.79 -9.64 -0.68
N ASN A 230 18.41 -10.06 0.52
CA ASN A 230 18.75 -11.37 1.07
C ASN A 230 17.84 -12.50 0.58
N ALA A 231 16.59 -12.21 0.17
CA ALA A 231 15.64 -13.22 -0.25
C ALA A 231 16.05 -13.85 -1.59
N SER A 232 16.03 -15.18 -1.67
CA SER A 232 16.22 -15.94 -2.92
C SER A 232 14.93 -16.05 -3.72
N GLU A 233 13.79 -16.08 -3.05
CA GLU A 233 12.46 -16.07 -3.66
C GLU A 233 11.62 -14.94 -3.08
N ILE A 234 11.10 -14.10 -3.98
CA ILE A 234 10.27 -12.96 -3.63
C ILE A 234 8.94 -13.08 -4.36
N VAL A 235 7.87 -12.99 -3.60
CA VAL A 235 6.51 -12.93 -4.14
C VAL A 235 5.94 -11.55 -3.83
N PHE A 236 5.59 -10.80 -4.86
CA PHE A 236 4.81 -9.58 -4.75
C PHE A 236 3.36 -9.88 -5.10
N PHE A 237 2.43 -9.57 -4.23
CA PHE A 237 1.02 -9.80 -4.51
C PHE A 237 0.22 -8.50 -4.46
N GLY A 238 -0.35 -8.11 -5.60
CA GLY A 238 -1.27 -6.98 -5.68
C GLY A 238 -0.64 -5.60 -5.48
N LEU A 239 0.65 -5.46 -5.74
CA LEU A 239 1.37 -4.18 -5.74
C LEU A 239 1.32 -3.56 -7.14
N SER A 240 1.02 -2.25 -7.20
CA SER A 240 1.04 -1.48 -8.45
C SER A 240 2.44 -0.98 -8.81
N PHE A 241 3.36 -0.95 -7.85
CA PHE A 241 4.64 -0.25 -7.96
C PHE A 241 4.44 1.20 -8.39
N GLY A 242 3.46 1.86 -7.79
CA GLY A 242 3.15 3.26 -8.03
C GLY A 242 4.28 4.20 -7.60
N GLU A 243 4.21 5.45 -8.03
CA GLU A 243 5.25 6.44 -7.83
C GLU A 243 5.54 6.71 -6.34
N ILE A 244 4.49 6.64 -5.51
CA ILE A 244 4.58 6.77 -4.05
C ILE A 244 5.46 5.68 -3.43
N ASP A 245 5.46 4.47 -4.01
CA ASP A 245 6.19 3.31 -3.48
C ASP A 245 7.58 3.12 -4.09
N TYR A 246 8.00 3.98 -5.04
CA TYR A 246 9.30 3.82 -5.72
C TYR A 246 10.49 3.75 -4.76
N SER A 247 10.45 4.49 -3.68
CA SER A 247 11.53 4.53 -2.68
C SER A 247 11.80 3.16 -2.05
N TYR A 248 10.78 2.31 -1.91
CA TYR A 248 10.92 0.98 -1.33
C TYR A 248 11.57 -0.03 -2.29
N PHE A 249 11.36 0.11 -3.61
CA PHE A 249 11.68 -0.94 -4.58
C PHE A 249 12.76 -0.56 -5.58
N LYS A 250 12.92 0.75 -5.85
CA LYS A 250 13.79 1.24 -6.94
C LYS A 250 15.24 0.79 -6.79
N LEU A 251 15.81 0.88 -5.57
CA LEU A 251 17.19 0.50 -5.34
C LEU A 251 17.40 -1.01 -5.54
N PHE A 252 16.50 -1.83 -5.00
CA PHE A 252 16.54 -3.28 -5.16
C PHE A 252 16.54 -3.68 -6.65
N PHE A 253 15.54 -3.23 -7.41
CA PHE A 253 15.45 -3.59 -8.82
C PHE A 253 16.63 -3.02 -9.64
N LYS A 254 17.11 -1.81 -9.34
CA LYS A 254 18.28 -1.24 -10.00
C LYS A 254 19.54 -2.08 -9.76
N ASN A 255 19.78 -2.49 -8.54
CA ASN A 255 20.95 -3.32 -8.20
C ASN A 255 20.84 -4.68 -8.89
N LEU A 256 19.67 -5.28 -8.91
CA LEU A 256 19.43 -6.57 -9.56
C LEU A 256 19.77 -6.52 -11.06
N VAL A 257 19.34 -5.47 -11.79
CA VAL A 257 19.60 -5.35 -13.23
C VAL A 257 20.97 -4.77 -13.57
N SER A 258 21.67 -4.11 -12.62
CA SER A 258 22.99 -3.54 -12.83
C SER A 258 24.12 -4.50 -12.54
N SER A 259 23.85 -5.65 -11.91
CA SER A 259 24.85 -6.67 -11.63
C SER A 259 25.59 -7.06 -12.92
N LEU A 260 26.91 -6.90 -12.94
CA LEU A 260 27.76 -7.30 -14.06
C LEU A 260 27.98 -8.83 -14.10
N HIS A 261 27.71 -9.50 -12.98
CA HIS A 261 27.79 -10.95 -12.88
C HIS A 261 26.45 -11.56 -13.27
N TYR A 262 26.35 -12.04 -14.50
CA TYR A 262 25.27 -12.95 -14.84
C TYR A 262 25.41 -14.18 -13.96
N ALA A 263 24.36 -14.53 -13.23
CA ALA A 263 24.34 -15.80 -12.53
C ALA A 263 24.56 -16.90 -13.58
N GLU A 264 25.71 -17.59 -13.51
CA GLU A 264 26.12 -18.59 -14.51
C GLU A 264 25.17 -19.77 -14.54
N ALA A 265 24.52 -20.06 -13.39
CA ALA A 265 23.51 -21.10 -13.29
C ALA A 265 22.15 -20.53 -12.91
N GLU A 266 21.09 -21.08 -13.47
CA GLU A 266 19.71 -20.69 -13.16
C GLU A 266 19.37 -20.81 -11.65
N LYS A 267 19.98 -21.78 -10.97
CA LYS A 267 19.82 -21.99 -9.52
C LYS A 267 20.28 -20.81 -8.65
N ASP A 268 21.19 -19.96 -9.17
CA ASP A 268 21.76 -18.83 -8.43
C ASP A 268 20.97 -17.53 -8.69
N LYS A 269 20.00 -17.55 -9.62
CA LYS A 269 19.13 -16.42 -9.90
C LYS A 269 18.06 -16.26 -8.84
N LYS A 270 17.83 -14.99 -8.43
CA LYS A 270 16.63 -14.67 -7.63
C LYS A 270 15.36 -15.00 -8.40
N ARG A 271 14.39 -15.61 -7.72
CA ARG A 271 13.07 -15.84 -8.28
C ARG A 271 12.12 -14.75 -7.83
N ILE A 272 11.50 -14.09 -8.80
CA ILE A 272 10.56 -13.00 -8.57
C ILE A 272 9.24 -13.34 -9.23
N THR A 273 8.19 -13.49 -8.43
CA THR A 273 6.83 -13.71 -8.90
C THR A 273 5.96 -12.51 -8.51
N ILE A 274 5.30 -11.90 -9.49
CA ILE A 274 4.37 -10.80 -9.26
C ILE A 274 2.95 -11.29 -9.58
N PHE A 275 2.06 -11.24 -8.59
CA PHE A 275 0.63 -11.46 -8.80
C PHE A 275 -0.05 -10.13 -9.08
N THR A 276 -0.85 -10.09 -10.14
CA THR A 276 -1.64 -8.94 -10.54
C THR A 276 -3.01 -9.39 -11.04
N LYS A 277 -3.97 -8.47 -11.14
CA LYS A 277 -5.35 -8.82 -11.46
C LYS A 277 -5.50 -9.45 -12.85
N ASP A 278 -5.03 -8.75 -13.87
CA ASP A 278 -5.28 -9.06 -15.28
C ASP A 278 -4.13 -8.54 -16.17
N ASN A 279 -4.26 -8.73 -17.49
CA ASN A 279 -3.26 -8.26 -18.43
C ASN A 279 -3.07 -6.73 -18.43
N ASN A 280 -4.13 -5.94 -18.19
CA ASN A 280 -3.99 -4.49 -18.08
C ASN A 280 -3.13 -4.10 -16.87
N SER A 281 -3.36 -4.73 -15.74
CA SER A 281 -2.57 -4.57 -14.52
C SER A 281 -1.13 -5.05 -14.72
N ARG A 282 -0.92 -6.15 -15.48
CA ARG A 282 0.42 -6.62 -15.89
C ARG A 282 1.17 -5.55 -16.69
N TYR A 283 0.52 -4.93 -17.69
CA TYR A 283 1.15 -3.85 -18.46
C TYR A 283 1.44 -2.63 -17.58
N ALA A 284 0.56 -2.28 -16.64
CA ALA A 284 0.77 -1.20 -15.69
C ALA A 284 2.01 -1.46 -14.80
N VAL A 285 2.16 -2.66 -14.25
CA VAL A 285 3.34 -3.06 -13.47
C VAL A 285 4.63 -2.92 -14.30
N LEU A 286 4.66 -3.45 -15.52
CA LEU A 286 5.82 -3.34 -16.40
C LEU A 286 6.13 -1.87 -16.76
N SER A 287 5.10 -1.05 -16.93
CA SER A 287 5.25 0.40 -17.16
C SER A 287 5.84 1.10 -15.93
N SER A 288 5.36 0.77 -14.72
CA SER A 288 5.89 1.32 -13.46
C SER A 288 7.36 0.96 -13.27
N LEU A 289 7.76 -0.29 -13.53
CA LEU A 289 9.17 -0.70 -13.49
C LEU A 289 10.03 0.13 -14.47
N ARG A 290 9.57 0.35 -15.71
CA ARG A 290 10.29 1.22 -16.66
C ARG A 290 10.37 2.67 -16.20
N LYS A 291 9.31 3.23 -15.61
CA LYS A 291 9.32 4.59 -15.04
C LYS A 291 10.30 4.71 -13.87
N MET A 292 10.50 3.66 -13.08
CA MET A 292 11.57 3.59 -12.07
C MET A 292 12.98 3.55 -12.69
N GLY A 293 13.10 3.42 -14.02
CA GLY A 293 14.38 3.29 -14.73
C GLY A 293 14.94 1.88 -14.73
N ILE A 294 14.05 0.86 -14.63
CA ILE A 294 14.45 -0.54 -14.66
C ILE A 294 14.40 -1.07 -16.09
N ASP A 295 15.51 -1.65 -16.55
CA ASP A 295 15.55 -2.39 -17.79
C ASP A 295 14.87 -3.76 -17.62
N VAL A 296 13.65 -3.86 -18.13
CA VAL A 296 12.82 -5.06 -18.00
C VAL A 296 13.44 -6.26 -18.75
N GLN A 297 14.16 -6.05 -19.85
CA GLN A 297 14.83 -7.16 -20.55
C GLN A 297 15.96 -7.72 -19.68
N ARG A 298 16.75 -6.85 -19.07
CA ARG A 298 17.76 -7.27 -18.09
C ARG A 298 17.16 -7.95 -16.87
N LEU A 299 16.00 -7.49 -16.40
CA LEU A 299 15.31 -8.13 -15.28
C LEU A 299 14.98 -9.60 -15.61
N TYR A 300 14.46 -9.89 -16.81
CA TYR A 300 14.24 -11.27 -17.28
C TYR A 300 15.55 -12.06 -17.45
N ALA A 301 16.62 -11.42 -17.84
CA ALA A 301 17.92 -12.10 -18.02
C ALA A 301 18.59 -12.43 -16.67
N GLN A 302 18.51 -11.53 -15.67
CA GLN A 302 19.20 -11.61 -14.39
C GLN A 302 18.43 -12.37 -13.31
N SER A 303 17.13 -12.59 -13.50
CA SER A 303 16.27 -13.26 -12.53
C SER A 303 15.32 -14.25 -13.20
N ILE A 304 14.72 -15.15 -12.40
CA ILE A 304 13.59 -15.96 -12.83
C ILE A 304 12.34 -15.12 -12.55
N PHE A 305 12.00 -14.27 -13.53
CA PHE A 305 10.93 -13.28 -13.40
C PHE A 305 9.65 -13.76 -14.08
N GLN A 306 8.53 -13.73 -13.33
CA GLN A 306 7.22 -14.09 -13.88
C GLN A 306 6.12 -13.17 -13.31
N ILE A 307 5.07 -12.96 -14.11
CA ILE A 307 3.85 -12.27 -13.68
C ILE A 307 2.67 -13.21 -13.87
N ILE A 308 1.88 -13.40 -12.81
CA ILE A 308 0.70 -14.27 -12.78
C ILE A 308 -0.53 -13.38 -12.65
N CYS A 309 -1.52 -13.58 -13.53
CA CYS A 309 -2.80 -12.87 -13.46
C CYS A 309 -3.80 -13.66 -12.59
N THR A 310 -4.36 -13.03 -11.54
CA THR A 310 -5.35 -13.69 -10.68
C THR A 310 -6.67 -13.95 -11.40
N ALA A 311 -6.98 -13.19 -12.44
CA ALA A 311 -8.14 -13.42 -13.30
C ALA A 311 -8.12 -14.78 -14.03
N ASP A 312 -6.93 -15.40 -14.17
CA ASP A 312 -6.82 -16.75 -14.76
C ASP A 312 -7.31 -17.85 -13.78
N GLY A 313 -7.58 -17.46 -12.54
CA GLY A 313 -8.14 -18.33 -11.51
C GLY A 313 -7.16 -19.37 -10.96
N LEU A 314 -7.70 -20.31 -10.17
CA LEU A 314 -6.92 -21.35 -9.51
C LEU A 314 -6.45 -22.44 -10.47
N ASP A 315 -7.14 -22.63 -11.58
CA ASP A 315 -6.84 -23.68 -12.59
C ASP A 315 -5.83 -23.19 -13.64
N GLY A 316 -5.39 -21.93 -13.54
CA GLY A 316 -4.35 -21.39 -14.41
C GLY A 316 -3.05 -22.18 -14.29
N ASN A 317 -2.51 -22.69 -15.41
CA ASN A 317 -1.31 -23.54 -15.41
C ASN A 317 -0.15 -22.92 -14.62
N VAL A 318 0.08 -21.61 -14.78
CA VAL A 318 1.18 -20.90 -14.12
C VAL A 318 0.98 -20.84 -12.59
N PHE A 319 -0.27 -20.69 -12.13
CA PHE A 319 -0.58 -20.71 -10.69
C PHE A 319 -0.45 -22.14 -10.12
N CYS A 320 -0.91 -23.15 -10.83
CA CYS A 320 -0.75 -24.55 -10.44
C CYS A 320 0.73 -24.93 -10.31
N ASP A 321 1.57 -24.52 -11.27
CA ASP A 321 3.02 -24.75 -11.23
C ASP A 321 3.69 -24.00 -10.07
N PHE A 322 3.25 -22.79 -9.77
CA PHE A 322 3.71 -22.02 -8.60
C PHE A 322 3.40 -22.78 -7.30
N CYS A 323 2.15 -23.20 -7.10
CA CYS A 323 1.74 -23.95 -5.90
C CYS A 323 2.47 -25.30 -5.78
N LYS A 324 2.62 -26.05 -6.88
CA LYS A 324 3.33 -27.32 -6.91
C LYS A 324 4.78 -27.15 -6.48
N ARG A 325 5.47 -26.14 -7.03
CA ARG A 325 6.86 -25.82 -6.70
C ARG A 325 7.02 -25.47 -5.21
N LEU A 326 6.11 -24.67 -4.64
CA LEU A 326 6.16 -24.34 -3.20
C LEU A 326 5.99 -25.59 -2.34
N ASN A 327 5.09 -26.50 -2.73
CA ASN A 327 4.88 -27.76 -2.01
C ASN A 327 6.13 -28.66 -2.06
N GLU A 328 6.75 -28.83 -3.23
CA GLU A 328 7.97 -29.64 -3.41
C GLU A 328 9.15 -29.09 -2.58
N ASN A 329 9.35 -27.79 -2.55
CA ASN A 329 10.42 -27.16 -1.77
C ASN A 329 10.18 -27.26 -0.26
N GLY A 330 8.93 -27.21 0.21
CA GLY A 330 8.57 -27.45 1.60
C GLY A 330 8.93 -28.87 2.05
N PHE A 331 8.65 -29.89 1.24
CA PHE A 331 8.96 -31.29 1.57
C PHE A 331 10.46 -31.57 1.67
N LYS A 332 11.29 -31.02 0.79
CA LYS A 332 12.76 -31.24 0.82
C LYS A 332 13.41 -30.73 2.11
N ARG A 333 12.87 -29.68 2.74
CA ARG A 333 13.40 -29.14 4.01
C ARG A 333 13.03 -29.97 5.23
N PHE A 334 11.87 -30.60 5.26
CA PHE A 334 11.42 -31.42 6.39
C PHE A 334 11.97 -32.85 6.34
N GLY A 335 12.26 -33.37 5.14
CA GLY A 335 12.85 -34.71 4.96
C GLY A 335 14.30 -34.81 5.41
N SER A 336 15.09 -33.74 5.28
CA SER A 336 16.51 -33.74 5.67
C SER A 336 16.78 -33.65 7.19
N LYS A 337 15.74 -33.38 8.01
CA LYS A 337 15.88 -33.34 9.49
C LYS A 337 15.55 -34.66 10.20
N LYS A 338 15.19 -35.74 9.47
CA LYS A 338 14.88 -37.03 10.05
C LYS A 338 16.07 -38.02 10.02
N GLU A 339 17.22 -37.63 9.50
CA GLU A 339 18.42 -38.48 9.43
C GLU A 339 19.64 -37.87 10.18
N GLN A 340 19.42 -37.21 11.31
CA GLN A 340 20.49 -36.90 12.26
C GLN A 340 20.10 -37.24 13.68
#